data_3021c06223f466353ccc589b6eb98084
#
_entry.id   3021c06223f466353ccc589b6eb98084
#
_cell.length_a   1.000
_cell.length_b   1.000
_cell.length_c   1.000
_cell.angle_alpha   90.00
_cell.angle_beta   90.00
_cell.angle_gamma   90.00
#
_symmetry.space_group_name_H-M   'P 1'
#
loop_
_entity.id
_entity.type
_entity.pdbx_description
1 polymer ?
#
loop_
_entity_poly.entity_id
_entity_poly.type
_entity_poly.pdbx_seq_one_letter_code
_entity_poly.pdbx_strand_id
1 'polypeptide(L)'
;PGIGEWQIQASIEGHFLNNKSQWSYPSIVGGGENATILHYKNNDCVVEGGDLVLVDAGCEIHGYASDITRTWPVNGKFNDAQREIYELVLDAQIAGIEACVAGAPWLSMHQATSDVLAQGMINLGILDCTLADALGSEFDGPYRNYFMHGTGHLLGLDVHDVGGGREGDDVPGPELQSGMVLTVEPGIYFASWRDDVSIPSRYAGIGIRIEDNVLITDDGPVVLSASCP
;
A
#
# COMPACT_ATOMS: atom_id res chain seq x y z
N PRO A 1 -8.73 -20.49 -5.39
CA PRO A 1 -7.72 -21.02 -6.33
C PRO A 1 -8.32 -21.34 -7.69
N GLY A 2 -7.52 -21.17 -8.75
CA GLY A 2 -7.95 -21.44 -10.13
C GLY A 2 -8.79 -20.35 -10.78
N ILE A 3 -8.97 -19.20 -10.12
CA ILE A 3 -9.60 -18.02 -10.73
C ILE A 3 -8.53 -17.17 -11.43
N GLY A 4 -8.88 -16.59 -12.58
CA GLY A 4 -7.98 -15.65 -13.26
C GLY A 4 -8.03 -14.26 -12.63
N GLU A 5 -6.88 -13.57 -12.58
CA GLU A 5 -6.78 -12.18 -12.13
C GLU A 5 -7.77 -11.27 -12.89
N TRP A 6 -7.92 -11.47 -14.21
CA TRP A 6 -8.91 -10.77 -15.05
C TRP A 6 -10.36 -11.02 -14.63
N GLN A 7 -10.68 -12.16 -14.03
CA GLN A 7 -12.02 -12.48 -13.56
C GLN A 7 -12.34 -11.74 -12.26
N ILE A 8 -11.33 -11.58 -11.38
CA ILE A 8 -11.44 -10.75 -10.18
C ILE A 8 -11.65 -9.30 -10.59
N GLN A 9 -10.81 -8.78 -11.49
CA GLN A 9 -10.95 -7.44 -12.06
C GLN A 9 -12.35 -7.22 -12.65
N ALA A 10 -12.81 -8.12 -13.51
CA ALA A 10 -14.12 -8.01 -14.15
C ALA A 10 -15.28 -7.99 -13.13
N SER A 11 -15.15 -8.74 -12.03
CA SER A 11 -16.15 -8.76 -10.97
C SER A 11 -16.22 -7.42 -10.23
N ILE A 12 -15.07 -6.82 -9.90
CA ILE A 12 -14.98 -5.53 -9.20
C ILE A 12 -15.48 -4.40 -10.11
N GLU A 13 -14.92 -4.29 -11.31
CA GLU A 13 -15.28 -3.22 -12.25
C GLU A 13 -16.74 -3.36 -12.75
N GLY A 14 -17.24 -4.60 -12.87
CA GLY A 14 -18.65 -4.86 -13.13
C GLY A 14 -19.56 -4.36 -12.01
N HIS A 15 -19.11 -4.44 -10.74
CA HIS A 15 -19.83 -3.87 -9.61
C HIS A 15 -19.85 -2.34 -9.69
N PHE A 16 -18.75 -1.69 -10.04
CA PHE A 16 -18.70 -0.25 -10.25
C PHE A 16 -19.70 0.20 -11.31
N LEU A 17 -19.69 -0.43 -12.49
CA LEU A 17 -20.62 -0.11 -13.59
C LEU A 17 -22.09 -0.33 -13.22
N ASN A 18 -22.41 -1.39 -12.48
CA ASN A 18 -23.77 -1.65 -12.01
C ASN A 18 -24.29 -0.57 -11.06
N ASN A 19 -23.39 0.16 -10.40
CA ASN A 19 -23.69 1.26 -9.48
C ASN A 19 -23.49 2.65 -10.10
N LYS A 20 -23.41 2.75 -11.43
CA LYS A 20 -23.25 4.01 -12.18
C LYS A 20 -21.95 4.74 -11.88
N SER A 21 -20.93 4.00 -11.54
CA SER A 21 -19.55 4.48 -11.41
C SER A 21 -18.67 3.79 -12.44
N GLN A 22 -17.46 4.27 -12.60
CA GLN A 22 -16.40 3.63 -13.39
C GLN A 22 -15.18 3.43 -12.50
N TRP A 23 -14.19 2.70 -12.99
CA TRP A 23 -12.91 2.63 -12.29
C TRP A 23 -12.18 3.99 -12.35
N SER A 24 -11.55 4.40 -11.28
CA SER A 24 -10.73 5.62 -11.20
C SER A 24 -9.36 5.44 -11.86
N TYR A 25 -8.87 4.21 -11.92
CA TYR A 25 -7.67 3.77 -12.63
C TYR A 25 -7.82 2.29 -12.99
N PRO A 26 -7.05 1.77 -13.98
CA PRO A 26 -7.07 0.34 -14.30
C PRO A 26 -6.73 -0.49 -13.06
N SER A 27 -7.67 -1.32 -12.60
CA SER A 27 -7.50 -2.13 -11.38
C SER A 27 -6.27 -3.03 -11.47
N ILE A 28 -5.54 -3.12 -10.38
CA ILE A 28 -4.39 -4.00 -10.21
C ILE A 28 -4.86 -5.25 -9.48
N VAL A 29 -4.63 -6.41 -10.05
CA VAL A 29 -4.93 -7.71 -9.43
C VAL A 29 -3.72 -8.61 -9.58
N GLY A 30 -2.87 -8.66 -8.54
CA GLY A 30 -1.64 -9.46 -8.55
C GLY A 30 -1.77 -10.71 -7.68
N GLY A 31 -1.75 -11.89 -8.29
CA GLY A 31 -1.69 -13.19 -7.61
C GLY A 31 -0.25 -13.66 -7.40
N GLY A 32 0.07 -14.22 -6.22
CA GLY A 32 1.40 -14.74 -5.93
C GLY A 32 2.51 -13.72 -6.17
N GLU A 33 3.49 -14.06 -7.00
CA GLU A 33 4.62 -13.17 -7.31
C GLU A 33 4.23 -11.87 -7.99
N ASN A 34 3.11 -11.83 -8.74
CA ASN A 34 2.63 -10.61 -9.38
C ASN A 34 2.27 -9.52 -8.37
N ALA A 35 1.93 -9.90 -7.13
CA ALA A 35 1.70 -8.96 -6.03
C ALA A 35 2.95 -8.16 -5.64
N THR A 36 4.15 -8.58 -6.08
CA THR A 36 5.41 -7.85 -5.83
C THR A 36 5.68 -6.74 -6.84
N ILE A 37 4.86 -6.62 -7.88
CA ILE A 37 4.97 -5.60 -8.92
C ILE A 37 3.99 -4.46 -8.61
N LEU A 38 4.50 -3.29 -8.24
CA LEU A 38 3.72 -2.17 -7.69
C LEU A 38 2.49 -1.79 -8.54
N HIS A 39 2.69 -1.65 -9.85
CA HIS A 39 1.64 -1.28 -10.80
C HIS A 39 1.40 -2.41 -11.82
N TYR A 40 1.15 -3.62 -11.32
CA TYR A 40 0.84 -4.77 -12.16
C TYR A 40 -0.53 -4.61 -12.82
N LYS A 41 -0.55 -4.43 -14.14
CA LYS A 41 -1.78 -4.14 -14.92
C LYS A 41 -2.13 -5.22 -15.93
N ASN A 42 -1.31 -6.27 -16.07
CA ASN A 42 -1.59 -7.33 -17.03
C ASN A 42 -2.81 -8.15 -16.62
N ASN A 43 -2.90 -8.48 -15.33
CA ASN A 43 -4.01 -9.25 -14.75
C ASN A 43 -4.33 -10.52 -15.56
N ASP A 44 -3.30 -11.24 -16.04
CA ASP A 44 -3.44 -12.30 -17.04
C ASP A 44 -3.06 -13.70 -16.51
N CYS A 45 -2.70 -13.81 -15.23
CA CYS A 45 -2.36 -15.06 -14.59
C CYS A 45 -3.54 -15.67 -13.83
N VAL A 46 -3.42 -16.97 -13.53
CA VAL A 46 -4.36 -17.70 -12.66
C VAL A 46 -3.79 -17.70 -11.24
N VAL A 47 -4.64 -17.41 -10.27
CA VAL A 47 -4.26 -17.38 -8.86
C VAL A 47 -4.33 -18.78 -8.27
N GLU A 48 -3.23 -19.25 -7.71
CA GLU A 48 -3.07 -20.64 -7.26
C GLU A 48 -3.31 -20.81 -5.74
N GLY A 49 -3.47 -22.04 -5.33
CA GLY A 49 -3.63 -22.36 -3.90
C GLY A 49 -2.34 -22.10 -3.13
N GLY A 50 -2.42 -21.28 -2.07
CA GLY A 50 -1.27 -20.86 -1.26
C GLY A 50 -0.74 -19.48 -1.59
N ASP A 51 -1.20 -18.89 -2.71
CA ASP A 51 -0.87 -17.51 -3.06
C ASP A 51 -1.55 -16.49 -2.13
N LEU A 52 -0.99 -15.29 -2.11
CA LEU A 52 -1.72 -14.07 -1.79
C LEU A 52 -2.31 -13.51 -3.07
N VAL A 53 -3.40 -12.79 -2.97
CA VAL A 53 -3.91 -11.91 -4.01
C VAL A 53 -3.99 -10.49 -3.48
N LEU A 54 -3.25 -9.60 -4.10
CA LEU A 54 -3.29 -8.16 -3.87
C LEU A 54 -4.24 -7.55 -4.89
N VAL A 55 -5.23 -6.82 -4.42
CA VAL A 55 -6.15 -6.07 -5.26
C VAL A 55 -6.08 -4.61 -4.87
N ASP A 56 -5.74 -3.78 -5.84
CA ASP A 56 -5.71 -2.35 -5.75
C ASP A 56 -6.70 -1.78 -6.77
N ALA A 57 -7.82 -1.26 -6.27
CA ALA A 57 -8.94 -0.86 -7.09
C ALA A 57 -9.73 0.28 -6.45
N GLY A 58 -10.11 1.23 -7.26
CA GLY A 58 -10.94 2.35 -6.86
C GLY A 58 -11.99 2.69 -7.93
N CYS A 59 -13.08 3.30 -7.49
CA CYS A 59 -14.11 3.80 -8.39
C CYS A 59 -14.18 5.33 -8.38
N GLU A 60 -14.66 5.87 -9.49
CA GLU A 60 -14.96 7.29 -9.65
C GLU A 60 -16.47 7.52 -9.64
N ILE A 61 -16.90 8.44 -8.80
CA ILE A 61 -18.31 8.89 -8.74
C ILE A 61 -18.35 10.42 -8.78
N HIS A 62 -19.05 10.95 -9.78
CA HIS A 62 -19.20 12.41 -9.97
C HIS A 62 -17.85 13.14 -10.10
N GLY A 63 -16.83 12.49 -10.66
CA GLY A 63 -15.48 13.04 -10.83
C GLY A 63 -14.56 12.86 -9.63
N TYR A 64 -15.04 12.30 -8.50
CA TYR A 64 -14.19 12.02 -7.35
C TYR A 64 -13.74 10.55 -7.33
N ALA A 65 -12.44 10.36 -7.20
CA ALA A 65 -11.79 9.06 -7.16
C ALA A 65 -11.78 8.47 -5.74
N SER A 66 -11.76 7.14 -5.68
CA SER A 66 -11.33 6.37 -4.51
C SER A 66 -10.15 5.48 -4.89
N ASP A 67 -9.40 5.05 -3.88
CA ASP A 67 -8.19 4.24 -4.02
C ASP A 67 -8.03 3.33 -2.82
N ILE A 68 -8.12 2.00 -3.02
CA ILE A 68 -8.14 1.04 -1.90
C ILE A 68 -7.36 -0.20 -2.30
N THR A 69 -6.37 -0.56 -1.49
CA THR A 69 -5.68 -1.85 -1.63
C THR A 69 -5.98 -2.78 -0.47
N ARG A 70 -6.22 -4.04 -0.80
CA ARG A 70 -6.28 -5.15 0.16
C ARG A 70 -5.52 -6.34 -0.35
N THR A 71 -4.97 -7.13 0.57
CA THR A 71 -4.26 -8.36 0.27
C THR A 71 -4.85 -9.53 1.06
N TRP A 72 -5.26 -10.59 0.37
CA TRP A 72 -5.87 -11.77 0.98
C TRP A 72 -5.14 -13.06 0.64
N PRO A 73 -5.13 -14.04 1.55
CA PRO A 73 -4.69 -15.39 1.22
C PRO A 73 -5.77 -16.11 0.40
N VAL A 74 -5.41 -16.62 -0.75
CA VAL A 74 -6.34 -17.28 -1.71
C VAL A 74 -7.08 -18.45 -1.09
N ASN A 75 -6.45 -19.17 -0.15
CA ASN A 75 -7.06 -20.28 0.59
C ASN A 75 -7.85 -19.83 1.84
N GLY A 76 -8.05 -18.50 2.04
CA GLY A 76 -8.73 -17.94 3.22
C GLY A 76 -7.91 -18.00 4.51
N LYS A 77 -6.65 -18.43 4.46
CA LYS A 77 -5.76 -18.51 5.64
C LYS A 77 -4.31 -18.22 5.25
N PHE A 78 -3.71 -17.23 5.92
CA PHE A 78 -2.28 -16.96 5.80
C PHE A 78 -1.44 -18.14 6.31
N ASN A 79 -0.33 -18.45 5.64
CA ASN A 79 0.75 -19.19 6.26
C ASN A 79 1.54 -18.29 7.22
N ASP A 80 2.48 -18.88 7.99
CA ASP A 80 3.21 -18.11 9.01
C ASP A 80 4.03 -16.96 8.43
N ALA A 81 4.70 -17.16 7.30
CA ALA A 81 5.49 -16.12 6.65
C ALA A 81 4.62 -14.98 6.10
N GLN A 82 3.51 -15.32 5.46
CA GLN A 82 2.54 -14.34 4.96
C GLN A 82 1.92 -13.52 6.10
N ARG A 83 1.57 -14.19 7.20
CA ARG A 83 1.00 -13.55 8.38
C ARG A 83 1.96 -12.55 9.02
N GLU A 84 3.22 -12.94 9.23
CA GLU A 84 4.24 -12.07 9.81
C GLU A 84 4.39 -10.75 9.02
N ILE A 85 4.43 -10.85 7.70
CA ILE A 85 4.54 -9.66 6.83
C ILE A 85 3.22 -8.88 6.78
N TYR A 86 2.07 -9.57 6.75
CA TYR A 86 0.76 -8.90 6.75
C TYR A 86 0.55 -8.08 8.03
N GLU A 87 0.83 -8.67 9.19
CA GLU A 87 0.71 -8.00 10.49
C GLU A 87 1.66 -6.79 10.56
N LEU A 88 2.89 -6.91 10.06
CA LEU A 88 3.83 -5.80 10.00
C LEU A 88 3.33 -4.64 9.10
N VAL A 89 2.80 -4.94 7.92
CA VAL A 89 2.24 -3.92 7.02
C VAL A 89 0.99 -3.28 7.63
N LEU A 90 0.14 -4.05 8.31
CA LEU A 90 -1.04 -3.53 9.01
C LEU A 90 -0.66 -2.59 10.15
N ASP A 91 0.33 -2.97 10.97
CA ASP A 91 0.82 -2.11 12.05
C ASP A 91 1.40 -0.79 11.50
N ALA A 92 2.11 -0.86 10.38
CA ALA A 92 2.66 0.30 9.70
C ALA A 92 1.54 1.21 9.12
N GLN A 93 0.50 0.61 8.56
CA GLN A 93 -0.66 1.34 8.03
C GLN A 93 -1.42 2.06 9.15
N ILE A 94 -1.65 1.41 10.28
CA ILE A 94 -2.27 2.03 11.46
C ILE A 94 -1.43 3.20 11.95
N ALA A 95 -0.11 3.03 12.10
CA ALA A 95 0.80 4.10 12.52
C ALA A 95 0.79 5.29 11.53
N GLY A 96 0.75 5.01 10.22
CA GLY A 96 0.64 6.03 9.19
C GLY A 96 -0.66 6.83 9.29
N ILE A 97 -1.79 6.15 9.49
CA ILE A 97 -3.10 6.80 9.69
C ILE A 97 -3.10 7.66 10.95
N GLU A 98 -2.59 7.15 12.08
CA GLU A 98 -2.54 7.89 13.34
C GLU A 98 -1.68 9.17 13.23
N ALA A 99 -0.69 9.19 12.34
CA ALA A 99 0.14 10.36 12.06
C ALA A 99 -0.55 11.41 11.16
N CYS A 100 -1.68 11.08 10.53
CA CYS A 100 -2.45 11.95 9.65
C CYS A 100 -3.33 12.94 10.44
N VAL A 101 -2.71 13.85 11.18
CA VAL A 101 -3.42 14.87 11.97
C VAL A 101 -3.26 16.27 11.37
N ALA A 102 -4.29 17.11 11.52
CA ALA A 102 -4.23 18.50 11.04
C ALA A 102 -3.07 19.27 11.68
N GLY A 103 -2.29 19.99 10.87
CA GLY A 103 -1.09 20.71 11.28
C GLY A 103 0.19 19.88 11.31
N ALA A 104 0.12 18.57 11.12
CA ALA A 104 1.32 17.74 10.99
C ALA A 104 1.99 17.95 9.62
N PRO A 105 3.33 17.89 9.53
CA PRO A 105 4.02 17.85 8.25
C PRO A 105 3.57 16.63 7.41
N TRP A 106 3.50 16.80 6.09
CA TRP A 106 3.20 15.71 5.14
C TRP A 106 4.03 14.44 5.39
N LEU A 107 5.32 14.61 5.66
CA LEU A 107 6.24 13.51 5.89
C LEU A 107 5.97 12.72 7.18
N SER A 108 5.15 13.22 8.11
CA SER A 108 4.88 12.53 9.38
C SER A 108 4.30 11.14 9.20
N MET A 109 3.39 10.95 8.23
CA MET A 109 2.84 9.62 7.94
C MET A 109 3.90 8.68 7.35
N HIS A 110 4.78 9.19 6.47
CA HIS A 110 5.86 8.39 5.90
C HIS A 110 6.89 8.00 6.96
N GLN A 111 7.22 8.90 7.86
CA GLN A 111 8.13 8.62 8.97
C GLN A 111 7.54 7.54 9.88
N ALA A 112 6.31 7.71 10.36
CA ALA A 112 5.66 6.75 11.25
C ALA A 112 5.57 5.35 10.63
N THR A 113 5.18 5.28 9.36
CA THR A 113 5.12 4.04 8.58
C THR A 113 6.50 3.39 8.43
N SER A 114 7.50 4.18 8.02
CA SER A 114 8.87 3.69 7.78
C SER A 114 9.53 3.20 9.05
N ASP A 115 9.31 3.87 10.19
CA ASP A 115 9.84 3.46 11.50
C ASP A 115 9.32 2.05 11.87
N VAL A 116 8.01 1.80 11.70
CA VAL A 116 7.41 0.49 11.98
C VAL A 116 7.93 -0.57 11.03
N LEU A 117 7.95 -0.31 9.72
CA LEU A 117 8.43 -1.25 8.72
C LEU A 117 9.90 -1.61 8.93
N ALA A 118 10.77 -0.63 9.11
CA ALA A 118 12.20 -0.84 9.32
C ALA A 118 12.47 -1.62 10.61
N GLN A 119 11.83 -1.24 11.71
CA GLN A 119 11.98 -1.95 12.99
C GLN A 119 11.45 -3.39 12.91
N GLY A 120 10.32 -3.59 12.23
CA GLY A 120 9.77 -4.93 12.01
C GLY A 120 10.68 -5.81 11.18
N MET A 121 11.27 -5.29 10.10
CA MET A 121 12.24 -6.02 9.28
C MET A 121 13.49 -6.40 10.08
N ILE A 122 13.97 -5.55 11.00
CA ILE A 122 15.07 -5.87 11.92
C ILE A 122 14.64 -7.00 12.86
N ASN A 123 13.48 -6.90 13.47
CA ASN A 123 12.96 -7.91 14.40
C ASN A 123 12.76 -9.29 13.73
N LEU A 124 12.40 -9.32 12.45
CA LEU A 124 12.25 -10.53 11.65
C LEU A 124 13.59 -11.05 11.07
N GLY A 125 14.70 -10.34 11.32
CA GLY A 125 16.02 -10.71 10.80
C GLY A 125 16.17 -10.52 9.28
N ILE A 126 15.34 -9.68 8.67
CA ILE A 126 15.43 -9.31 7.25
C ILE A 126 16.55 -8.27 7.07
N LEU A 127 16.66 -7.35 8.02
CA LEU A 127 17.74 -6.36 8.09
C LEU A 127 18.60 -6.63 9.32
N ASP A 128 19.93 -6.60 9.15
CA ASP A 128 20.94 -6.75 10.22
C ASP A 128 21.70 -5.44 10.41
N CYS A 129 21.01 -4.45 10.95
CA CYS A 129 21.57 -3.12 11.22
C CYS A 129 20.76 -2.40 12.30
N THR A 130 21.18 -1.20 12.71
CA THR A 130 20.40 -0.36 13.61
C THR A 130 19.20 0.27 12.90
N LEU A 131 18.17 0.71 13.64
CA LEU A 131 17.02 1.40 13.06
C LEU A 131 17.45 2.65 12.28
N ALA A 132 18.39 3.41 12.81
CA ALA A 132 18.91 4.61 12.14
C ALA A 132 19.60 4.26 10.80
N ASP A 133 20.37 3.18 10.76
CA ASP A 133 20.99 2.71 9.52
C ASP A 133 19.94 2.13 8.55
N ALA A 134 18.93 1.44 9.07
CA ALA A 134 17.85 0.88 8.26
C ALA A 134 17.04 1.95 7.54
N LEU A 135 16.77 3.08 8.21
CA LEU A 135 16.03 4.22 7.64
C LEU A 135 16.89 5.08 6.71
N GLY A 136 18.19 5.25 7.04
CA GLY A 136 19.03 6.25 6.39
C GLY A 136 18.70 7.67 6.85
N SER A 137 19.48 8.65 6.37
CA SER A 137 19.31 10.06 6.79
C SER A 137 18.10 10.76 6.16
N GLU A 138 17.67 10.29 5.01
CA GLU A 138 16.57 10.86 4.21
C GLU A 138 15.54 9.78 3.78
N PHE A 139 15.32 8.80 4.64
CA PHE A 139 14.49 7.62 4.34
C PHE A 139 14.96 6.86 3.10
N ASP A 140 16.28 6.82 2.88
CA ASP A 140 16.95 6.20 1.73
C ASP A 140 17.68 4.90 2.11
N GLY A 141 17.53 4.44 3.33
CA GLY A 141 18.21 3.27 3.89
C GLY A 141 17.73 1.92 3.32
N PRO A 142 18.34 0.81 3.72
CA PRO A 142 18.10 -0.52 3.15
C PRO A 142 16.66 -1.04 3.28
N TYR A 143 15.82 -0.49 4.15
CA TYR A 143 14.41 -0.85 4.19
C TYR A 143 13.70 -0.55 2.85
N ARG A 144 14.21 0.43 2.09
CA ARG A 144 13.72 0.79 0.75
C ARG A 144 13.86 -0.32 -0.29
N ASN A 145 14.68 -1.30 -0.03
CA ASN A 145 14.78 -2.49 -0.89
C ASN A 145 13.46 -3.27 -0.95
N TYR A 146 12.64 -3.15 0.09
CA TYR A 146 11.38 -3.90 0.24
C TYR A 146 10.14 -2.98 0.31
N PHE A 147 10.31 -1.68 0.62
CA PHE A 147 9.27 -0.65 0.56
C PHE A 147 9.77 0.51 -0.31
N MET A 148 9.56 0.43 -1.61
CA MET A 148 10.21 1.31 -2.60
C MET A 148 9.32 2.48 -3.08
N HIS A 149 8.12 2.68 -2.52
CA HIS A 149 7.23 3.81 -2.87
C HIS A 149 6.97 4.73 -1.68
N GLY A 150 6.20 5.79 -1.89
CA GLY A 150 5.73 6.68 -0.83
C GLY A 150 4.62 6.03 0.00
N THR A 151 4.31 6.62 1.15
CA THR A 151 3.23 6.11 2.02
C THR A 151 1.85 6.54 1.55
N GLY A 152 1.74 7.56 0.69
CA GLY A 152 0.46 8.03 0.20
C GLY A 152 0.57 9.27 -0.69
N HIS A 153 -0.58 9.67 -1.22
CA HIS A 153 -0.76 10.83 -2.08
C HIS A 153 -2.11 11.50 -1.79
N LEU A 154 -2.29 12.75 -2.24
CA LEU A 154 -3.61 13.37 -2.22
C LEU A 154 -4.56 12.65 -3.19
N LEU A 155 -5.82 12.60 -2.82
CA LEU A 155 -6.90 11.95 -3.53
C LEU A 155 -8.07 12.93 -3.70
N GLY A 156 -8.60 13.06 -4.90
CA GLY A 156 -9.68 14.02 -5.17
C GLY A 156 -10.30 13.83 -6.55
N LEU A 157 -10.21 14.84 -7.41
CA LEU A 157 -10.66 14.74 -8.80
C LEU A 157 -9.75 13.86 -9.63
N ASP A 158 -8.47 13.81 -9.29
CA ASP A 158 -7.52 12.83 -9.82
C ASP A 158 -7.15 11.83 -8.71
N VAL A 159 -6.80 10.60 -9.09
CA VAL A 159 -6.31 9.58 -8.13
C VAL A 159 -5.04 10.07 -7.46
N HIS A 160 -4.06 10.55 -8.23
CA HIS A 160 -2.90 11.28 -7.74
C HIS A 160 -3.18 12.78 -7.90
N ASP A 161 -3.90 13.36 -6.93
CA ASP A 161 -4.36 14.73 -7.03
C ASP A 161 -3.24 15.74 -6.75
N VAL A 162 -3.43 16.97 -7.23
CA VAL A 162 -2.45 18.05 -7.15
C VAL A 162 -2.24 18.54 -5.71
N GLY A 163 -1.05 19.05 -5.40
CA GLY A 163 -0.72 19.65 -4.10
C GLY A 163 -0.12 18.69 -3.07
N GLY A 164 0.05 17.41 -3.41
CA GLY A 164 0.79 16.44 -2.59
C GLY A 164 2.30 16.66 -2.65
N GLY A 165 3.00 16.25 -1.61
CA GLY A 165 4.36 16.60 -1.24
C GLY A 165 5.54 16.28 -2.15
N ARG A 166 5.39 16.36 -3.47
CA ARG A 166 6.49 16.21 -4.43
C ARG A 166 6.53 17.36 -5.45
N GLU A 167 6.72 18.56 -4.99
CA GLU A 167 7.25 19.63 -5.84
C GLU A 167 8.74 19.82 -5.55
N GLY A 168 9.58 18.89 -6.04
CA GLY A 168 11.04 18.91 -5.89
C GLY A 168 11.54 18.20 -4.62
N ASP A 169 12.67 17.52 -4.74
CA ASP A 169 13.27 16.67 -3.70
C ASP A 169 13.72 17.42 -2.43
N ASP A 170 13.67 18.75 -2.44
CA ASP A 170 14.19 19.61 -1.36
C ASP A 170 13.09 20.39 -0.59
N VAL A 171 11.81 20.20 -0.88
CA VAL A 171 10.73 20.94 -0.22
C VAL A 171 9.96 19.99 0.70
N PRO A 172 9.91 20.28 2.03
CA PRO A 172 8.96 19.59 2.90
C PRO A 172 7.57 19.74 2.28
N GLY A 173 6.84 18.63 2.12
CA GLY A 173 5.46 18.69 1.65
C GLY A 173 4.62 19.62 2.52
N PRO A 174 3.41 19.98 2.08
CA PRO A 174 2.53 20.88 2.83
C PRO A 174 2.22 20.30 4.22
N GLU A 175 1.83 21.18 5.15
CA GLU A 175 1.16 20.71 6.38
C GLU A 175 -0.19 20.12 6.02
N LEU A 176 -0.56 19.03 6.68
CA LEU A 176 -1.87 18.42 6.54
C LEU A 176 -2.94 19.38 7.07
N GLN A 177 -3.97 19.62 6.28
CA GLN A 177 -5.05 20.53 6.64
C GLN A 177 -6.38 19.78 6.73
N SER A 178 -7.23 20.22 7.65
CA SER A 178 -8.61 19.73 7.75
C SER A 178 -9.33 19.87 6.41
N GLY A 179 -9.97 18.80 5.96
CA GLY A 179 -10.62 18.68 4.65
C GLY A 179 -9.77 18.01 3.55
N MET A 180 -8.48 17.80 3.75
CA MET A 180 -7.67 17.02 2.82
C MET A 180 -8.08 15.55 2.88
N VAL A 181 -8.12 14.90 1.70
CA VAL A 181 -8.25 13.46 1.56
C VAL A 181 -6.97 12.93 0.93
N LEU A 182 -6.44 11.86 1.48
CA LEU A 182 -5.19 11.23 1.04
C LEU A 182 -5.24 9.72 1.21
N THR A 183 -4.33 8.99 0.56
CA THR A 183 -4.13 7.57 0.77
C THR A 183 -3.08 7.32 1.87
N VAL A 184 -3.22 6.20 2.57
CA VAL A 184 -2.18 5.64 3.44
C VAL A 184 -2.01 4.17 3.04
N GLU A 185 -0.90 3.87 2.35
CA GLU A 185 -0.74 2.66 1.54
C GLU A 185 0.61 1.94 1.74
N PRO A 186 1.10 1.70 2.95
CA PRO A 186 2.35 0.96 3.11
C PRO A 186 2.29 -0.43 2.48
N GLY A 187 3.45 -0.90 2.03
CA GLY A 187 3.59 -2.25 1.50
C GLY A 187 5.00 -2.80 1.64
N ILE A 188 5.12 -4.12 1.61
CA ILE A 188 6.39 -4.85 1.58
C ILE A 188 6.36 -5.84 0.42
N TYR A 189 7.45 -5.88 -0.35
CA TYR A 189 7.52 -6.66 -1.58
C TYR A 189 8.84 -7.44 -1.65
N PHE A 190 8.76 -8.75 -1.57
CA PHE A 190 9.90 -9.68 -1.69
C PHE A 190 9.93 -10.28 -3.09
N ALA A 191 10.23 -9.44 -4.08
CA ALA A 191 10.25 -9.82 -5.49
C ALA A 191 11.41 -10.77 -5.80
N SER A 192 11.13 -12.05 -6.01
CA SER A 192 12.15 -13.09 -6.19
C SER A 192 12.91 -12.95 -7.52
N TRP A 193 12.37 -12.19 -8.47
CA TRP A 193 13.00 -11.90 -9.76
C TRP A 193 14.06 -10.78 -9.68
N ARG A 194 14.18 -10.09 -8.54
CA ARG A 194 15.23 -9.07 -8.33
C ARG A 194 16.55 -9.76 -7.98
N ASP A 195 17.60 -9.42 -8.71
CA ASP A 195 18.97 -9.90 -8.52
C ASP A 195 19.88 -8.88 -7.81
N ASP A 196 19.41 -7.64 -7.65
CA ASP A 196 20.09 -6.53 -6.99
C ASP A 196 19.88 -6.48 -5.47
N VAL A 197 18.92 -7.27 -4.94
CA VAL A 197 18.54 -7.32 -3.52
C VAL A 197 18.54 -8.75 -3.03
N SER A 198 19.07 -8.96 -1.82
CA SER A 198 19.01 -10.26 -1.15
C SER A 198 17.59 -10.52 -0.64
N ILE A 199 16.83 -11.37 -1.31
CA ILE A 199 15.49 -11.77 -0.89
C ILE A 199 15.57 -12.99 0.01
N PRO A 200 15.13 -12.91 1.30
CA PRO A 200 15.08 -14.08 2.16
C PRO A 200 14.13 -15.12 1.58
N SER A 201 14.61 -16.35 1.39
CA SER A 201 13.85 -17.43 0.72
C SER A 201 12.49 -17.73 1.38
N ARG A 202 12.37 -17.49 2.69
CA ARG A 202 11.13 -17.64 3.45
C ARG A 202 10.03 -16.69 2.99
N TYR A 203 10.38 -15.50 2.51
CA TYR A 203 9.46 -14.44 2.11
C TYR A 203 9.38 -14.24 0.60
N ALA A 204 10.20 -14.96 -0.18
CA ALA A 204 10.26 -14.80 -1.63
C ALA A 204 8.86 -14.94 -2.27
N GLY A 205 8.51 -13.99 -3.15
CA GLY A 205 7.21 -13.94 -3.82
C GLY A 205 6.06 -13.35 -2.98
N ILE A 206 6.31 -12.88 -1.75
CA ILE A 206 5.31 -12.19 -0.95
C ILE A 206 5.30 -10.70 -1.30
N GLY A 207 4.15 -10.21 -1.78
CA GLY A 207 3.84 -8.79 -1.92
C GLY A 207 2.56 -8.47 -1.15
N ILE A 208 2.62 -7.48 -0.27
CA ILE A 208 1.49 -7.06 0.57
C ILE A 208 1.44 -5.54 0.57
N ARG A 209 0.27 -4.97 0.26
CA ARG A 209 -0.10 -3.57 0.47
C ARG A 209 -1.45 -3.52 1.14
N ILE A 210 -1.61 -2.59 2.08
CA ILE A 210 -2.88 -2.26 2.73
C ILE A 210 -3.05 -0.76 2.62
N GLU A 211 -4.15 -0.32 2.05
CA GLU A 211 -4.39 1.07 1.71
C GLU A 211 -5.79 1.51 2.07
N ASP A 212 -5.89 2.65 2.70
CA ASP A 212 -7.14 3.31 2.99
C ASP A 212 -7.15 4.77 2.54
N ASN A 213 -8.35 5.27 2.24
CA ASN A 213 -8.59 6.68 2.02
C ASN A 213 -8.87 7.36 3.37
N VAL A 214 -8.11 8.39 3.68
CA VAL A 214 -8.13 9.07 4.98
C VAL A 214 -8.50 10.54 4.78
N LEU A 215 -9.56 10.98 5.47
CA LEU A 215 -9.96 12.38 5.60
C LEU A 215 -9.27 12.98 6.83
N ILE A 216 -8.55 14.08 6.64
CA ILE A 216 -8.00 14.87 7.73
C ILE A 216 -9.11 15.71 8.34
N THR A 217 -9.29 15.64 9.65
CA THR A 217 -10.23 16.51 10.39
C THR A 217 -9.56 17.14 11.60
N ASP A 218 -10.20 18.17 12.16
CA ASP A 218 -9.73 18.84 13.38
C ASP A 218 -9.74 17.91 14.61
N ASP A 219 -10.58 16.86 14.58
CA ASP A 219 -10.71 15.85 15.66
C ASP A 219 -9.82 14.63 15.44
N GLY A 220 -9.02 14.60 14.35
CA GLY A 220 -8.13 13.49 13.94
C GLY A 220 -8.54 12.87 12.61
N PRO A 221 -7.80 11.84 12.15
CA PRO A 221 -8.04 11.18 10.88
C PRO A 221 -9.33 10.34 10.89
N VAL A 222 -10.05 10.36 9.77
CA VAL A 222 -11.24 9.54 9.54
C VAL A 222 -10.99 8.63 8.34
N VAL A 223 -11.01 7.32 8.56
CA VAL A 223 -10.86 6.33 7.49
C VAL A 223 -12.17 6.20 6.72
N LEU A 224 -12.22 6.72 5.49
CA LEU A 224 -13.40 6.69 4.63
C LEU A 224 -13.71 5.29 4.11
N SER A 225 -12.69 4.47 3.95
CA SER A 225 -12.75 3.08 3.45
C SER A 225 -12.90 2.03 4.56
N ALA A 226 -13.19 2.42 5.80
CA ALA A 226 -13.28 1.52 6.96
C ALA A 226 -14.29 0.35 6.80
N SER A 227 -15.25 0.45 5.87
CA SER A 227 -16.19 -0.64 5.57
C SER A 227 -15.63 -1.70 4.61
N CYS A 228 -14.47 -1.47 4.01
CA CYS A 228 -13.79 -2.44 3.14
C CYS A 228 -12.90 -3.32 4.03
N PRO A 229 -13.24 -4.61 4.21
CA PRO A 229 -12.51 -5.51 5.11
C PRO A 229 -11.11 -5.87 4.55
#